data_d676573aad9f2626cae8d6ce2926263f
#
_entry.id   d676573aad9f2626cae8d6ce2926263f
#
_cell.length_a   1.000
_cell.length_b   1.000
_cell.length_c   1.000
_cell.angle_alpha   90.00
_cell.angle_beta   90.00
_cell.angle_gamma   90.00
#
_symmetry.space_group_name_H-M   'P 1'
#
loop_
_entity.id
_entity.type
_entity.pdbx_description
1 polymer ?
#
loop_
_entity_poly.entity_id
_entity_poly.type
_entity_poly.pdbx_seq_one_letter_code
_entity_poly.pdbx_strand_id
1 'polypeptide(L)'
;MHAWIFFGLLSLVSGQLDLPSLNDDSRNNLGRGIPPTEAQLQDILARLDFLGTERCNANVAAQWAYETDVSEYTQLQALEAQRIYADFQNQAWFLISKIDKDNIRDPVVRRRLRYLSVVGPSALPPDQLDRYNSVINDMLAVYNDASICAYNDPFRCGLRLYPDISQIMAKSRNWDELQYVWAEWRRRSGMRIKDLYQQLVTLNNEAARLNNFTDAAEYWMFPYESPNLQQDIDEVWEMIRPLYEELHAYVRRKLRDLYGPEKIGTHAPLPAHILGNIWAQSWTNIIDITVPYPGKNYLDVTQEMQAQGYTPIEMFRIAEEFYLSLNLSAMPPEFWAGSIIADPGNRPLICQASAWDFCNRLDYRIKMCTKVTMKDLITVHHEMAHIQYFLRYSGLAREFRDGANPGFHETVGEAVALSVATPRHLQTLGLGTKFIDEPTADINYLFSLAMDKLVILPFSIAMERWRWDIFRGYITKEDYNCHWHRLMEQYAGIKPPVLRTEDDFDPGAKYHIPANIPYIRVKGNAHCAEDVRVFIKFPSCLDSRLYL
;
A
#
# COMPACT_ATOMS: atom_id res chain seq x y z
N MET A 1 -50.26 6.32 2.17
CA MET A 1 -50.34 6.22 0.69
C MET A 1 -49.01 6.72 0.11
N HIS A 2 -47.91 5.97 0.21
CA HIS A 2 -46.62 6.14 -0.48
C HIS A 2 -45.70 4.95 -0.15
N ALA A 3 -46.10 3.75 -0.59
CA ALA A 3 -45.36 2.52 -0.35
C ALA A 3 -45.29 1.63 -1.61
N TRP A 4 -45.14 2.22 -2.80
CA TRP A 4 -45.16 1.44 -4.06
C TRP A 4 -44.14 1.84 -5.12
N ILE A 5 -42.99 2.44 -4.78
CA ILE A 5 -41.97 2.79 -5.78
C ILE A 5 -40.60 2.08 -5.57
N PHE A 6 -40.43 1.25 -4.55
CA PHE A 6 -39.13 0.61 -4.26
C PHE A 6 -39.02 -0.87 -4.64
N PHE A 7 -40.01 -1.48 -5.29
CA PHE A 7 -39.99 -2.89 -5.68
C PHE A 7 -39.64 -3.18 -7.15
N GLY A 8 -39.24 -2.17 -7.92
CA GLY A 8 -38.99 -2.32 -9.35
C GLY A 8 -37.54 -2.56 -9.78
N LEU A 9 -36.56 -2.60 -8.84
CA LEU A 9 -35.12 -2.71 -9.17
C LEU A 9 -34.45 -3.99 -8.66
N LEU A 10 -35.18 -4.93 -8.08
CA LEU A 10 -34.63 -6.15 -7.46
C LEU A 10 -34.80 -7.43 -8.28
N SER A 11 -35.21 -7.36 -9.55
CA SER A 11 -35.45 -8.54 -10.39
C SER A 11 -34.49 -8.72 -11.58
N LEU A 12 -33.24 -8.23 -11.47
CA LEU A 12 -32.21 -8.44 -12.50
C LEU A 12 -30.94 -9.13 -11.96
N VAL A 13 -31.07 -10.08 -11.05
CA VAL A 13 -29.93 -10.79 -10.45
C VAL A 13 -30.09 -12.30 -10.63
N SER A 14 -30.01 -12.77 -11.85
CA SER A 14 -29.55 -14.10 -12.24
C SER A 14 -29.37 -14.14 -13.77
N GLY A 15 -28.45 -13.33 -14.27
CA GLY A 15 -28.11 -13.28 -15.68
C GLY A 15 -26.63 -13.59 -15.84
N GLN A 16 -26.30 -14.70 -16.51
CA GLN A 16 -25.13 -14.73 -17.39
C GLN A 16 -24.92 -13.32 -17.94
N LEU A 17 -23.65 -12.89 -18.15
CA LEU A 17 -23.36 -11.67 -18.89
C LEU A 17 -24.23 -11.71 -20.16
N ASP A 18 -25.43 -11.17 -20.07
CA ASP A 18 -26.14 -10.72 -21.25
C ASP A 18 -25.27 -9.58 -21.79
N LEU A 19 -24.27 -9.98 -22.56
CA LEU A 19 -23.71 -9.14 -23.59
C LEU A 19 -24.81 -9.03 -24.64
N PRO A 20 -25.83 -8.13 -24.49
CA PRO A 20 -26.89 -7.97 -25.46
C PRO A 20 -26.18 -7.42 -26.68
N SER A 21 -26.06 -8.25 -27.70
CA SER A 21 -25.48 -7.92 -29.00
C SER A 21 -23.94 -8.10 -29.20
N LEU A 22 -23.27 -9.07 -28.61
CA LEU A 22 -22.35 -9.82 -29.49
C LEU A 22 -23.25 -10.35 -30.59
N ASN A 23 -23.06 -9.89 -31.85
CA ASN A 23 -23.73 -10.51 -32.98
C ASN A 23 -23.67 -12.01 -32.78
N ASP A 24 -24.77 -12.73 -32.98
CA ASP A 24 -24.84 -14.20 -32.82
C ASP A 24 -23.65 -14.90 -33.47
N ASP A 25 -23.09 -14.34 -34.53
CA ASP A 25 -21.86 -14.78 -35.18
C ASP A 25 -20.62 -14.72 -34.28
N SER A 26 -20.43 -13.68 -33.46
CA SER A 26 -19.26 -13.58 -32.57
C SER A 26 -19.36 -14.56 -31.40
N ARG A 27 -20.56 -14.78 -30.84
CA ARG A 27 -20.82 -15.81 -29.82
C ARG A 27 -20.64 -17.21 -30.37
N ASN A 28 -21.18 -17.46 -31.55
CA ASN A 28 -21.06 -18.76 -32.24
C ASN A 28 -19.63 -19.07 -32.66
N ASN A 29 -18.85 -18.07 -33.08
CA ASN A 29 -17.46 -18.23 -33.48
C ASN A 29 -16.54 -18.50 -32.25
N LEU A 30 -16.70 -17.80 -31.15
CA LEU A 30 -15.99 -18.08 -29.87
C LEU A 30 -16.35 -19.48 -29.35
N GLY A 31 -17.60 -19.88 -29.45
CA GLY A 31 -18.06 -21.24 -29.10
C GLY A 31 -17.53 -22.35 -30.02
N ARG A 32 -17.13 -22.02 -31.24
CA ARG A 32 -16.57 -22.94 -32.25
C ARG A 32 -15.03 -22.90 -32.32
N GLY A 33 -14.35 -22.12 -31.45
CA GLY A 33 -12.90 -21.99 -31.47
C GLY A 33 -12.34 -21.23 -32.69
N ILE A 34 -13.18 -20.43 -33.37
CA ILE A 34 -12.74 -19.56 -34.48
C ILE A 34 -12.17 -18.26 -33.87
N PRO A 35 -10.90 -17.89 -34.14
CA PRO A 35 -10.31 -16.66 -33.60
C PRO A 35 -11.11 -15.43 -34.05
N PRO A 36 -11.45 -14.50 -33.14
CA PRO A 36 -12.10 -13.26 -33.51
C PRO A 36 -11.15 -12.37 -34.31
N THR A 37 -11.73 -11.59 -35.24
CA THR A 37 -10.98 -10.55 -35.96
C THR A 37 -10.58 -9.41 -35.03
N GLU A 38 -9.58 -8.60 -35.39
CA GLU A 38 -9.18 -7.41 -34.59
C GLU A 38 -10.35 -6.44 -34.37
N ALA A 39 -11.22 -6.23 -35.36
CA ALA A 39 -12.41 -5.39 -35.23
C ALA A 39 -13.41 -5.97 -34.20
N GLN A 40 -13.62 -7.29 -34.20
CA GLN A 40 -14.46 -7.96 -33.20
C GLN A 40 -13.86 -7.87 -31.80
N LEU A 41 -12.53 -7.98 -31.67
CA LEU A 41 -11.83 -7.80 -30.40
C LEU A 41 -11.98 -6.38 -29.87
N GLN A 42 -11.85 -5.37 -30.71
CA GLN A 42 -12.05 -3.98 -30.30
C GLN A 42 -13.47 -3.73 -29.81
N ASP A 43 -14.49 -4.30 -30.47
CA ASP A 43 -15.90 -4.20 -30.01
C ASP A 43 -16.10 -4.90 -28.66
N ILE A 44 -15.57 -6.11 -28.47
CA ILE A 44 -15.62 -6.82 -27.19
C ILE A 44 -14.97 -5.98 -26.09
N LEU A 45 -13.76 -5.46 -26.33
CA LEU A 45 -13.02 -4.66 -25.38
C LEU A 45 -13.72 -3.33 -25.04
N ALA A 46 -14.36 -2.69 -26.01
CA ALA A 46 -15.15 -1.48 -25.78
C ALA A 46 -16.36 -1.74 -24.87
N ARG A 47 -17.04 -2.87 -25.07
CA ARG A 47 -18.17 -3.28 -24.21
C ARG A 47 -17.74 -3.67 -22.82
N LEU A 48 -16.62 -4.39 -22.67
CA LEU A 48 -16.06 -4.70 -21.36
C LEU A 48 -15.61 -3.44 -20.61
N ASP A 49 -15.06 -2.44 -21.33
CA ASP A 49 -14.72 -1.13 -20.75
C ASP A 49 -15.99 -0.40 -20.24
N PHE A 50 -17.05 -0.37 -21.04
CA PHE A 50 -18.31 0.28 -20.65
C PHE A 50 -18.95 -0.39 -19.42
N LEU A 51 -19.21 -1.71 -19.49
CA LEU A 51 -19.80 -2.47 -18.39
C LEU A 51 -18.91 -2.48 -17.15
N GLY A 52 -17.59 -2.62 -17.34
CA GLY A 52 -16.62 -2.59 -16.26
C GLY A 52 -16.58 -1.23 -15.56
N THR A 53 -16.74 -0.15 -16.29
CA THR A 53 -16.86 1.22 -15.75
C THR A 53 -18.12 1.35 -14.88
N GLU A 54 -19.28 0.88 -15.34
CA GLU A 54 -20.52 0.92 -14.56
C GLU A 54 -20.45 0.08 -13.27
N ARG A 55 -19.92 -1.16 -13.37
CA ARG A 55 -19.79 -2.06 -12.21
C ARG A 55 -18.76 -1.56 -11.21
N CYS A 56 -17.64 -1.01 -11.70
CA CYS A 56 -16.64 -0.36 -10.85
C CYS A 56 -17.25 0.84 -10.12
N ASN A 57 -17.97 1.71 -10.81
CA ASN A 57 -18.62 2.88 -10.21
C ASN A 57 -19.59 2.47 -9.09
N ALA A 58 -20.45 1.49 -9.34
CA ALA A 58 -21.38 0.98 -8.33
C ALA A 58 -20.66 0.42 -7.10
N ASN A 59 -19.58 -0.33 -7.32
CA ASN A 59 -18.77 -0.89 -6.23
C ASN A 59 -18.08 0.21 -5.41
N VAL A 60 -17.41 1.15 -6.07
CA VAL A 60 -16.72 2.26 -5.38
C VAL A 60 -17.70 3.16 -4.64
N ALA A 61 -18.87 3.44 -5.22
CA ALA A 61 -19.92 4.23 -4.57
C ALA A 61 -20.44 3.56 -3.30
N ALA A 62 -20.62 2.24 -3.31
CA ALA A 62 -21.06 1.49 -2.12
C ALA A 62 -19.96 1.45 -1.04
N GLN A 63 -18.70 1.28 -1.42
CA GLN A 63 -17.57 1.35 -0.49
C GLN A 63 -17.40 2.75 0.10
N TRP A 64 -17.53 3.80 -0.70
CA TRP A 64 -17.55 5.18 -0.23
C TRP A 64 -18.66 5.41 0.78
N ALA A 65 -19.87 4.94 0.50
CA ALA A 65 -21.00 5.05 1.42
C ALA A 65 -20.72 4.37 2.76
N TYR A 66 -20.09 3.18 2.74
CA TYR A 66 -19.68 2.49 3.97
C TYR A 66 -18.61 3.27 4.73
N GLU A 67 -17.55 3.71 4.08
CA GLU A 67 -16.45 4.40 4.77
C GLU A 67 -16.83 5.79 5.29
N THR A 68 -17.85 6.41 4.70
CA THR A 68 -18.32 7.75 5.11
C THR A 68 -19.55 7.73 6.02
N ASP A 69 -20.15 6.55 6.24
CA ASP A 69 -21.25 6.32 7.16
C ASP A 69 -21.23 4.86 7.61
N VAL A 70 -20.37 4.55 8.60
CA VAL A 70 -20.10 3.18 9.05
C VAL A 70 -21.32 2.59 9.76
N SER A 71 -21.99 1.67 9.09
CA SER A 71 -23.13 0.93 9.64
C SER A 71 -23.18 -0.49 9.08
N GLU A 72 -23.90 -1.39 9.75
CA GLU A 72 -24.12 -2.74 9.24
C GLU A 72 -24.81 -2.72 7.85
N TYR A 73 -25.73 -1.80 7.65
CA TYR A 73 -26.44 -1.65 6.39
C TYR A 73 -25.50 -1.26 5.24
N THR A 74 -24.69 -0.23 5.42
CA THR A 74 -23.74 0.23 4.38
C THR A 74 -22.64 -0.81 4.15
N GLN A 75 -22.22 -1.54 5.20
CA GLN A 75 -21.26 -2.64 5.07
C GLN A 75 -21.81 -3.77 4.21
N LEU A 76 -23.03 -4.22 4.44
CA LEU A 76 -23.67 -5.26 3.63
C LEU A 76 -23.83 -4.82 2.17
N GLN A 77 -24.16 -3.56 1.93
CA GLN A 77 -24.25 -3.01 0.57
C GLN A 77 -22.90 -2.99 -0.13
N ALA A 78 -21.83 -2.60 0.56
CA ALA A 78 -20.48 -2.62 0.02
C ALA A 78 -20.02 -4.05 -0.33
N LEU A 79 -20.28 -5.02 0.54
CA LEU A 79 -19.97 -6.43 0.29
C LEU A 79 -20.73 -7.00 -0.93
N GLU A 80 -22.00 -6.68 -1.07
CA GLU A 80 -22.81 -7.14 -2.21
C GLU A 80 -22.35 -6.49 -3.52
N ALA A 81 -22.05 -5.19 -3.52
CA ALA A 81 -21.52 -4.49 -4.69
C ALA A 81 -20.15 -5.06 -5.10
N GLN A 82 -19.30 -5.37 -4.14
CA GLN A 82 -18.00 -6.02 -4.37
C GLN A 82 -18.17 -7.42 -5.00
N ARG A 83 -19.12 -8.21 -4.50
CA ARG A 83 -19.44 -9.53 -5.05
C ARG A 83 -19.90 -9.44 -6.51
N ILE A 84 -20.82 -8.53 -6.82
CA ILE A 84 -21.32 -8.31 -8.19
C ILE A 84 -20.17 -7.90 -9.12
N TYR A 85 -19.28 -7.03 -8.63
CA TYR A 85 -18.13 -6.61 -9.41
C TYR A 85 -17.13 -7.74 -9.66
N ALA A 86 -16.84 -8.58 -8.66
CA ALA A 86 -15.99 -9.75 -8.79
C ALA A 86 -16.58 -10.79 -9.77
N ASP A 87 -17.90 -11.02 -9.72
CA ASP A 87 -18.60 -11.89 -10.67
C ASP A 87 -18.45 -11.40 -12.13
N PHE A 88 -18.58 -10.08 -12.34
CA PHE A 88 -18.32 -9.47 -13.65
C PHE A 88 -16.87 -9.70 -14.11
N GLN A 89 -15.89 -9.51 -13.24
CA GLN A 89 -14.48 -9.72 -13.56
C GLN A 89 -14.20 -11.18 -13.96
N ASN A 90 -14.77 -12.14 -13.23
CA ASN A 90 -14.63 -13.56 -13.53
C ASN A 90 -15.26 -13.93 -14.88
N GLN A 91 -16.43 -13.38 -15.20
CA GLN A 91 -17.08 -13.61 -16.49
C GLN A 91 -16.27 -13.01 -17.64
N ALA A 92 -15.72 -11.80 -17.47
CA ALA A 92 -14.84 -11.16 -18.45
C ALA A 92 -13.56 -11.99 -18.67
N TRP A 93 -12.94 -12.43 -17.58
CA TRP A 93 -11.77 -13.33 -17.64
C TRP A 93 -12.06 -14.63 -18.39
N PHE A 94 -13.18 -15.30 -18.09
CA PHE A 94 -13.55 -16.53 -18.75
C PHE A 94 -13.75 -16.35 -20.27
N LEU A 95 -14.29 -15.20 -20.69
CA LEU A 95 -14.41 -14.86 -22.09
C LEU A 95 -13.05 -14.63 -22.75
N ILE A 96 -12.20 -13.84 -22.12
CA ILE A 96 -10.89 -13.40 -22.65
C ILE A 96 -9.85 -14.54 -22.61
N SER A 97 -9.91 -15.43 -21.62
CA SER A 97 -8.97 -16.55 -21.51
C SER A 97 -9.00 -17.51 -22.70
N LYS A 98 -10.12 -17.55 -23.43
CA LYS A 98 -10.32 -18.39 -24.64
C LYS A 98 -9.77 -17.77 -25.93
N ILE A 99 -9.33 -16.51 -25.89
CA ILE A 99 -8.83 -15.78 -27.06
C ILE A 99 -7.35 -16.07 -27.23
N ASP A 100 -6.97 -16.53 -28.43
CA ASP A 100 -5.57 -16.64 -28.84
C ASP A 100 -4.97 -15.23 -29.00
N LYS A 101 -3.96 -14.92 -28.19
CA LYS A 101 -3.32 -13.61 -28.12
C LYS A 101 -2.08 -13.47 -29.00
N ASP A 102 -1.52 -14.59 -29.45
CA ASP A 102 -0.23 -14.60 -30.13
C ASP A 102 -0.31 -13.99 -31.54
N ASN A 103 -1.50 -14.06 -32.16
CA ASN A 103 -1.75 -13.55 -33.51
C ASN A 103 -2.27 -12.11 -33.55
N ILE A 104 -2.38 -11.40 -32.41
CA ILE A 104 -2.89 -10.03 -32.34
C ILE A 104 -1.76 -9.06 -32.67
N ARG A 105 -1.97 -8.22 -33.70
CA ARG A 105 -0.96 -7.26 -34.18
C ARG A 105 -0.92 -5.97 -33.35
N ASP A 106 -2.10 -5.45 -32.97
CA ASP A 106 -2.20 -4.23 -32.19
C ASP A 106 -1.62 -4.43 -30.77
N PRO A 107 -0.54 -3.73 -30.38
CA PRO A 107 0.10 -3.88 -29.08
C PRO A 107 -0.80 -3.43 -27.92
N VAL A 108 -1.68 -2.44 -28.14
CA VAL A 108 -2.60 -1.95 -27.11
C VAL A 108 -3.68 -3.01 -26.84
N VAL A 109 -4.27 -3.58 -27.89
CA VAL A 109 -5.25 -4.67 -27.75
C VAL A 109 -4.61 -5.86 -27.06
N ARG A 110 -3.39 -6.25 -27.45
CA ARG A 110 -2.66 -7.36 -26.81
C ARG A 110 -2.41 -7.10 -25.33
N ARG A 111 -1.99 -5.88 -24.96
CA ARG A 111 -1.77 -5.51 -23.56
C ARG A 111 -3.07 -5.52 -22.76
N ARG A 112 -4.17 -4.99 -23.29
CA ARG A 112 -5.50 -5.04 -22.66
C ARG A 112 -5.95 -6.49 -22.38
N LEU A 113 -5.84 -7.36 -23.38
CA LEU A 113 -6.18 -8.77 -23.22
C LEU A 113 -5.29 -9.48 -22.20
N ARG A 114 -4.01 -9.10 -22.11
CA ARG A 114 -3.09 -9.63 -21.09
C ARG A 114 -3.58 -9.29 -19.69
N TYR A 115 -3.95 -8.04 -19.42
CA TYR A 115 -4.49 -7.62 -18.12
C TYR A 115 -5.83 -8.30 -17.79
N LEU A 116 -6.76 -8.33 -18.74
CA LEU A 116 -8.07 -8.97 -18.58
C LEU A 116 -7.99 -10.51 -18.43
N SER A 117 -6.84 -11.11 -18.76
CA SER A 117 -6.62 -12.56 -18.59
C SER A 117 -6.13 -12.95 -17.20
N VAL A 118 -6.06 -12.02 -16.26
CA VAL A 118 -5.56 -12.25 -14.90
C VAL A 118 -6.62 -11.80 -13.91
N VAL A 119 -7.18 -12.76 -13.14
CA VAL A 119 -8.16 -12.49 -12.08
C VAL A 119 -7.66 -12.90 -10.70
N GLY A 120 -6.41 -13.35 -10.63
CA GLY A 120 -5.78 -13.73 -9.37
C GLY A 120 -6.49 -14.90 -8.67
N PRO A 121 -6.67 -14.83 -7.33
CA PRO A 121 -7.28 -15.92 -6.56
C PRO A 121 -8.70 -16.31 -6.99
N SER A 122 -9.43 -15.40 -7.64
CA SER A 122 -10.79 -15.72 -8.14
C SER A 122 -10.81 -16.78 -9.25
N ALA A 123 -9.64 -17.17 -9.80
CA ALA A 123 -9.51 -18.30 -10.71
C ALA A 123 -9.60 -19.66 -10.01
N LEU A 124 -9.44 -19.71 -8.69
CA LEU A 124 -9.54 -20.96 -7.91
C LEU A 124 -10.94 -21.57 -8.01
N PRO A 125 -11.07 -22.90 -7.98
CA PRO A 125 -12.35 -23.57 -7.75
C PRO A 125 -13.03 -23.05 -6.49
N PRO A 126 -14.38 -23.05 -6.41
CA PRO A 126 -15.12 -22.44 -5.30
C PRO A 126 -14.70 -22.94 -3.91
N ASP A 127 -14.49 -24.22 -3.75
CA ASP A 127 -14.03 -24.83 -2.50
C ASP A 127 -12.62 -24.40 -2.09
N GLN A 128 -11.72 -24.24 -3.06
CA GLN A 128 -10.37 -23.73 -2.82
C GLN A 128 -10.36 -22.22 -2.57
N LEU A 129 -11.21 -21.45 -3.23
CA LEU A 129 -11.39 -20.02 -2.97
C LEU A 129 -11.95 -19.77 -1.57
N ASP A 130 -12.93 -20.54 -1.16
CA ASP A 130 -13.47 -20.50 0.21
C ASP A 130 -12.37 -20.84 1.23
N ARG A 131 -11.56 -21.87 0.96
CA ARG A 131 -10.42 -22.21 1.82
C ARG A 131 -9.37 -21.11 1.84
N TYR A 132 -9.04 -20.51 0.70
CA TYR A 132 -8.12 -19.38 0.59
C TYR A 132 -8.56 -18.20 1.47
N ASN A 133 -9.82 -17.80 1.36
CA ASN A 133 -10.39 -16.72 2.17
C ASN A 133 -10.44 -17.08 3.67
N SER A 134 -10.83 -18.32 4.01
CA SER A 134 -10.85 -18.79 5.38
C SER A 134 -9.47 -18.76 6.03
N VAL A 135 -8.42 -19.23 5.32
CA VAL A 135 -7.05 -19.23 5.84
C VAL A 135 -6.56 -17.81 6.15
N ILE A 136 -6.84 -16.85 5.27
CA ILE A 136 -6.49 -15.44 5.49
C ILE A 136 -7.25 -14.89 6.71
N ASN A 137 -8.55 -15.14 6.79
CA ASN A 137 -9.38 -14.67 7.91
C ASN A 137 -8.93 -15.29 9.25
N ASP A 138 -8.60 -16.57 9.27
CA ASP A 138 -8.11 -17.27 10.47
C ASP A 138 -6.77 -16.67 10.94
N MET A 139 -5.85 -16.39 10.01
CA MET A 139 -4.58 -15.73 10.33
C MET A 139 -4.78 -14.30 10.82
N LEU A 140 -5.69 -13.54 10.20
CA LEU A 140 -6.03 -12.18 10.63
C LEU A 140 -6.72 -12.17 12.00
N ALA A 141 -7.59 -13.15 12.29
CA ALA A 141 -8.20 -13.28 13.61
C ALA A 141 -7.12 -13.48 14.69
N VAL A 142 -6.17 -14.39 14.48
CA VAL A 142 -5.04 -14.59 15.40
C VAL A 142 -4.22 -13.31 15.58
N TYR A 143 -3.94 -12.60 14.49
CA TYR A 143 -3.16 -11.35 14.52
C TYR A 143 -3.87 -10.23 15.29
N ASN A 144 -5.16 -10.04 15.03
CA ASN A 144 -5.96 -8.96 15.62
C ASN A 144 -6.30 -9.20 17.09
N ASP A 145 -6.48 -10.47 17.50
CA ASP A 145 -6.78 -10.84 18.88
C ASP A 145 -5.52 -10.98 19.75
N ALA A 146 -4.34 -10.95 19.13
CA ALA A 146 -3.08 -11.09 19.86
C ALA A 146 -2.91 -9.97 20.88
N SER A 147 -2.58 -10.36 22.10
CA SER A 147 -2.25 -9.46 23.21
C SER A 147 -1.21 -10.08 24.12
N ILE A 148 -0.50 -9.22 24.85
CA ILE A 148 0.53 -9.62 25.78
C ILE A 148 0.25 -9.11 27.19
N CYS A 149 0.98 -9.61 28.19
CA CYS A 149 0.98 -9.02 29.53
C CYS A 149 2.12 -8.00 29.66
N ALA A 150 2.05 -7.11 30.63
CA ALA A 150 3.10 -6.15 30.89
C ALA A 150 4.37 -6.85 31.44
N TYR A 151 5.54 -6.32 31.08
CA TYR A 151 6.85 -6.89 31.47
C TYR A 151 7.03 -6.96 33.00
N ASN A 152 6.66 -5.89 33.69
CA ASN A 152 6.84 -5.75 35.14
C ASN A 152 5.59 -6.09 35.97
N ASP A 153 4.48 -6.48 35.32
CA ASP A 153 3.24 -6.88 35.98
C ASP A 153 2.55 -8.00 35.17
N PRO A 154 2.81 -9.28 35.49
CA PRO A 154 2.25 -10.42 34.77
C PRO A 154 0.72 -10.56 34.90
N PHE A 155 0.06 -9.81 35.81
CA PHE A 155 -1.39 -9.78 35.97
C PHE A 155 -2.04 -8.70 35.10
N ARG A 156 -1.28 -7.74 34.65
CA ARG A 156 -1.75 -6.71 33.71
C ARG A 156 -1.62 -7.22 32.27
N CYS A 157 -2.61 -7.98 31.83
CA CYS A 157 -2.68 -8.55 30.48
C CYS A 157 -3.66 -7.81 29.56
N GLY A 158 -3.70 -8.19 28.27
CA GLY A 158 -4.56 -7.59 27.28
C GLY A 158 -3.96 -6.38 26.56
N LEU A 159 -2.63 -6.16 26.68
CA LEU A 159 -1.95 -5.12 25.92
C LEU A 159 -1.94 -5.48 24.43
N ARG A 160 -2.60 -4.65 23.63
CA ARG A 160 -2.74 -4.84 22.19
C ARG A 160 -1.63 -4.11 21.42
N LEU A 161 -1.46 -4.50 20.13
CA LEU A 161 -0.49 -3.85 19.25
C LEU A 161 -0.67 -2.32 19.23
N TYR A 162 -1.89 -1.87 19.09
CA TYR A 162 -2.29 -0.46 19.13
C TYR A 162 -3.33 -0.26 20.23
N PRO A 163 -3.14 0.75 21.11
CA PRO A 163 -1.97 1.65 21.19
C PRO A 163 -0.80 1.11 22.03
N ASP A 164 -0.98 0.07 22.84
CA ASP A 164 -0.14 -0.27 23.99
C ASP A 164 1.29 -0.67 23.61
N ILE A 165 1.43 -1.76 22.85
CA ILE A 165 2.73 -2.28 22.41
C ILE A 165 3.49 -1.23 21.60
N SER A 166 2.81 -0.54 20.69
CA SER A 166 3.40 0.51 19.87
C SER A 166 3.95 1.67 20.72
N GLN A 167 3.25 2.05 21.79
CA GLN A 167 3.73 3.10 22.71
C GLN A 167 4.92 2.61 23.55
N ILE A 168 4.92 1.36 24.02
CA ILE A 168 6.07 0.79 24.74
C ILE A 168 7.30 0.80 23.83
N MET A 169 7.18 0.27 22.62
CA MET A 169 8.28 0.24 21.65
C MET A 169 8.80 1.63 21.30
N ALA A 170 7.93 2.62 21.20
CA ALA A 170 8.29 3.99 20.86
C ALA A 170 8.97 4.75 22.02
N LYS A 171 8.52 4.53 23.26
CA LYS A 171 8.90 5.38 24.40
C LYS A 171 9.84 4.72 25.39
N SER A 172 9.76 3.40 25.57
CA SER A 172 10.65 2.71 26.52
C SER A 172 12.09 2.73 26.00
N ARG A 173 13.02 2.79 26.95
CA ARG A 173 14.45 2.63 26.74
C ARG A 173 15.01 1.49 27.59
N ASN A 174 14.13 0.74 28.26
CA ASN A 174 14.50 -0.42 29.03
C ASN A 174 14.74 -1.62 28.08
N TRP A 175 15.97 -2.08 28.02
CA TRP A 175 16.38 -3.17 27.14
C TRP A 175 15.55 -4.45 27.33
N ASP A 176 15.36 -4.87 28.58
CA ASP A 176 14.71 -6.15 28.90
C ASP A 176 13.20 -6.09 28.65
N GLU A 177 12.56 -4.95 28.93
CA GLU A 177 11.15 -4.71 28.59
C GLU A 177 10.92 -4.75 27.08
N LEU A 178 11.75 -4.04 26.31
CA LEU A 178 11.65 -4.02 24.85
C LEU A 178 11.89 -5.41 24.24
N GLN A 179 12.87 -6.17 24.78
CA GLN A 179 13.15 -7.54 24.38
C GLN A 179 11.97 -8.48 24.65
N TYR A 180 11.38 -8.39 25.85
CA TYR A 180 10.19 -9.16 26.24
C TYR A 180 9.01 -8.87 25.32
N VAL A 181 8.67 -7.59 25.13
CA VAL A 181 7.55 -7.16 24.29
C VAL A 181 7.73 -7.62 22.85
N TRP A 182 8.97 -7.51 22.32
CA TRP A 182 9.30 -7.95 20.97
C TRP A 182 9.09 -9.47 20.79
N ALA A 183 9.54 -10.28 21.75
CA ALA A 183 9.44 -11.73 21.71
C ALA A 183 7.99 -12.21 21.92
N GLU A 184 7.30 -11.66 22.94
CA GLU A 184 5.92 -12.06 23.26
C GLU A 184 4.92 -11.71 22.15
N TRP A 185 5.08 -10.55 21.51
CA TRP A 185 4.24 -10.22 20.35
C TRP A 185 4.37 -11.28 19.25
N ARG A 186 5.58 -11.72 18.94
CA ARG A 186 5.83 -12.74 17.92
C ARG A 186 5.29 -14.12 18.31
N ARG A 187 5.41 -14.46 19.58
CA ARG A 187 4.86 -15.71 20.12
C ARG A 187 3.33 -15.73 20.09
N ARG A 188 2.69 -14.60 20.34
CA ARG A 188 1.21 -14.50 20.39
C ARG A 188 0.58 -14.34 19.02
N SER A 189 1.29 -13.81 18.05
CA SER A 189 0.81 -13.57 16.69
C SER A 189 1.43 -14.53 15.68
N GLY A 190 2.65 -14.26 15.22
CA GLY A 190 3.28 -14.95 14.10
C GLY A 190 3.44 -16.45 14.30
N MET A 191 4.01 -16.88 15.41
CA MET A 191 4.24 -18.31 15.71
C MET A 191 2.97 -19.17 15.55
N ARG A 192 1.80 -18.62 15.83
CA ARG A 192 0.52 -19.34 15.80
C ARG A 192 -0.07 -19.54 14.41
N ILE A 193 0.45 -18.89 13.40
CA ILE A 193 -0.10 -18.92 12.03
C ILE A 193 0.81 -19.62 11.00
N LYS A 194 1.94 -20.20 11.42
CA LYS A 194 2.93 -20.82 10.51
C LYS A 194 2.30 -21.88 9.60
N ASP A 195 1.44 -22.75 10.14
CA ASP A 195 0.77 -23.82 9.39
C ASP A 195 -0.29 -23.29 8.42
N LEU A 196 -1.01 -22.26 8.83
CA LEU A 196 -1.98 -21.59 7.97
C LEU A 196 -1.27 -20.86 6.81
N TYR A 197 -0.13 -20.22 7.10
CA TYR A 197 0.65 -19.56 6.05
C TYR A 197 1.18 -20.55 5.00
N GLN A 198 1.62 -21.74 5.41
CA GLN A 198 2.01 -22.81 4.47
C GLN A 198 0.85 -23.22 3.54
N GLN A 199 -0.38 -23.31 4.07
CA GLN A 199 -1.55 -23.59 3.25
C GLN A 199 -1.84 -22.45 2.26
N LEU A 200 -1.70 -21.20 2.74
CA LEU A 200 -1.86 -20.02 1.89
C LEU A 200 -0.85 -19.98 0.73
N VAL A 201 0.42 -20.34 0.98
CA VAL A 201 1.45 -20.45 -0.07
C VAL A 201 1.03 -21.43 -1.15
N THR A 202 0.51 -22.60 -0.77
CA THR A 202 0.02 -23.60 -1.73
C THR A 202 -1.13 -23.06 -2.58
N LEU A 203 -2.11 -22.40 -1.96
CA LEU A 203 -3.28 -21.83 -2.65
C LEU A 203 -2.89 -20.63 -3.52
N ASN A 204 -1.95 -19.78 -3.09
CA ASN A 204 -1.41 -18.70 -3.92
C ASN A 204 -0.76 -19.24 -5.21
N ASN A 205 0.06 -20.26 -5.08
CA ASN A 205 0.73 -20.88 -6.23
C ASN A 205 -0.27 -21.57 -7.16
N GLU A 206 -1.32 -22.17 -6.64
CA GLU A 206 -2.40 -22.75 -7.47
C GLU A 206 -3.16 -21.65 -8.22
N ALA A 207 -3.54 -20.57 -7.53
CA ALA A 207 -4.15 -19.42 -8.17
C ALA A 207 -3.27 -18.82 -9.28
N ALA A 208 -1.96 -18.72 -9.04
CA ALA A 208 -1.01 -18.22 -10.04
C ALA A 208 -0.98 -19.12 -11.28
N ARG A 209 -0.92 -20.45 -11.11
CA ARG A 209 -0.93 -21.41 -12.24
C ARG A 209 -2.21 -21.33 -13.08
N LEU A 210 -3.36 -21.15 -12.42
CA LEU A 210 -4.64 -20.96 -13.12
C LEU A 210 -4.70 -19.64 -13.90
N ASN A 211 -3.88 -18.65 -13.54
CA ASN A 211 -3.69 -17.41 -14.28
C ASN A 211 -2.51 -17.47 -15.27
N ASN A 212 -1.98 -18.65 -15.57
CA ASN A 212 -0.84 -18.91 -16.47
C ASN A 212 0.50 -18.31 -16.00
N PHE A 213 0.72 -18.23 -14.70
CA PHE A 213 2.03 -17.93 -14.10
C PHE A 213 2.66 -19.21 -13.55
N THR A 214 3.98 -19.22 -13.43
CA THR A 214 4.72 -20.34 -12.86
C THR A 214 4.44 -20.50 -11.37
N ASP A 215 4.39 -19.38 -10.66
CA ASP A 215 4.21 -19.28 -9.22
C ASP A 215 3.62 -17.91 -8.80
N ALA A 216 3.31 -17.77 -7.52
CA ALA A 216 2.74 -16.53 -6.98
C ALA A 216 3.73 -15.35 -6.99
N ALA A 217 5.04 -15.58 -7.01
CA ALA A 217 6.02 -14.50 -7.14
C ALA A 217 5.96 -13.86 -8.53
N GLU A 218 5.87 -14.67 -9.58
CA GLU A 218 5.69 -14.18 -10.96
C GLU A 218 4.37 -13.42 -11.09
N TYR A 219 3.27 -13.97 -10.54
CA TYR A 219 1.97 -13.28 -10.51
C TYR A 219 2.04 -11.93 -9.80
N TRP A 220 2.70 -11.83 -8.65
CA TRP A 220 2.84 -10.56 -7.91
C TRP A 220 3.73 -9.54 -8.61
N MET A 221 4.69 -10.00 -9.43
CA MET A 221 5.54 -9.13 -10.25
C MET A 221 4.90 -8.70 -11.57
N PHE A 222 3.84 -9.40 -12.01
CA PHE A 222 3.15 -9.12 -13.27
C PHE A 222 2.75 -7.65 -13.47
N PRO A 223 2.16 -6.94 -12.48
CA PRO A 223 1.72 -5.55 -12.68
C PRO A 223 2.86 -4.54 -12.89
N TYR A 224 4.11 -4.93 -12.64
CA TYR A 224 5.27 -4.06 -12.90
C TYR A 224 5.73 -4.11 -14.35
N GLU A 225 5.27 -5.08 -15.14
CA GLU A 225 5.61 -5.29 -16.54
C GLU A 225 7.13 -5.26 -16.82
N SER A 226 7.97 -5.52 -15.81
CA SER A 226 9.43 -5.65 -15.93
C SER A 226 9.83 -7.13 -15.89
N PRO A 227 10.50 -7.64 -16.90
CA PRO A 227 11.03 -9.01 -16.90
C PRO A 227 12.18 -9.17 -15.89
N ASN A 228 12.83 -8.07 -15.49
CA ASN A 228 14.00 -8.05 -14.62
C ASN A 228 13.74 -7.32 -13.29
N LEU A 229 12.49 -7.28 -12.81
CA LEU A 229 12.10 -6.50 -11.64
C LEU A 229 13.03 -6.71 -10.42
N GLN A 230 13.42 -7.95 -10.14
CA GLN A 230 14.30 -8.24 -9.00
C GLN A 230 15.71 -7.66 -9.19
N GLN A 231 16.26 -7.76 -10.40
CA GLN A 231 17.55 -7.16 -10.73
C GLN A 231 17.46 -5.62 -10.65
N ASP A 232 16.37 -5.06 -11.16
CA ASP A 232 16.11 -3.62 -11.07
C ASP A 232 16.10 -3.13 -9.61
N ILE A 233 15.49 -3.92 -8.71
CA ILE A 233 15.47 -3.63 -7.26
C ILE A 233 16.89 -3.69 -6.68
N ASP A 234 17.67 -4.71 -7.05
CA ASP A 234 19.03 -4.86 -6.55
C ASP A 234 19.95 -3.72 -7.01
N GLU A 235 19.86 -3.32 -8.27
CA GLU A 235 20.64 -2.20 -8.80
C GLU A 235 20.33 -0.90 -8.05
N VAL A 236 19.05 -0.61 -7.79
CA VAL A 236 18.65 0.57 -7.01
C VAL A 236 19.12 0.45 -5.55
N TRP A 237 19.01 -0.72 -4.95
CA TRP A 237 19.51 -0.94 -3.60
C TRP A 237 21.02 -0.71 -3.51
N GLU A 238 21.81 -1.25 -4.43
CA GLU A 238 23.26 -1.07 -4.43
C GLU A 238 23.69 0.41 -4.56
N MET A 239 22.90 1.24 -5.25
CA MET A 239 23.15 2.69 -5.29
C MET A 239 22.87 3.40 -3.97
N ILE A 240 21.88 2.93 -3.21
CA ILE A 240 21.42 3.55 -1.96
C ILE A 240 22.14 2.99 -0.74
N ARG A 241 22.55 1.73 -0.78
CA ARG A 241 23.17 0.99 0.33
C ARG A 241 24.27 1.74 1.04
N PRO A 242 25.22 2.43 0.37
CA PRO A 242 26.27 3.16 1.08
C PRO A 242 25.73 4.23 2.04
N LEU A 243 24.69 4.97 1.63
CA LEU A 243 24.04 5.95 2.51
C LEU A 243 23.34 5.28 3.69
N TYR A 244 22.67 4.15 3.45
CA TYR A 244 22.05 3.38 4.52
C TYR A 244 23.07 2.84 5.52
N GLU A 245 24.20 2.32 5.06
CA GLU A 245 25.27 1.80 5.92
C GLU A 245 25.86 2.90 6.83
N GLU A 246 26.03 4.12 6.33
CA GLU A 246 26.47 5.28 7.13
C GLU A 246 25.42 5.66 8.18
N LEU A 247 24.14 5.72 7.82
CA LEU A 247 23.06 5.95 8.76
C LEU A 247 23.03 4.87 9.85
N HIS A 248 23.12 3.60 9.44
CA HIS A 248 23.13 2.45 10.35
C HIS A 248 24.34 2.49 11.30
N ALA A 249 25.53 2.82 10.80
CA ALA A 249 26.73 2.95 11.62
C ALA A 249 26.61 4.10 12.64
N TYR A 250 26.07 5.23 12.22
CA TYR A 250 25.81 6.38 13.09
C TYR A 250 24.81 6.03 14.22
N VAL A 251 23.67 5.46 13.87
CA VAL A 251 22.63 5.06 14.85
C VAL A 251 23.18 3.98 15.78
N ARG A 252 23.93 3.00 15.27
CA ARG A 252 24.59 1.97 16.08
C ARG A 252 25.51 2.59 17.12
N ARG A 253 26.30 3.60 16.76
CA ARG A 253 27.16 4.30 17.71
C ARG A 253 26.34 4.95 18.82
N LYS A 254 25.27 5.70 18.48
CA LYS A 254 24.40 6.35 19.47
C LYS A 254 23.74 5.36 20.42
N LEU A 255 23.25 4.23 19.89
CA LEU A 255 22.66 3.18 20.71
C LEU A 255 23.70 2.45 21.56
N ARG A 256 24.92 2.29 21.06
CA ARG A 256 26.03 1.74 21.83
C ARG A 256 26.45 2.65 22.98
N ASP A 257 26.43 3.95 22.77
CA ASP A 257 26.70 4.94 23.84
C ASP A 257 25.62 4.88 24.93
N LEU A 258 24.36 4.57 24.57
CA LEU A 258 23.26 4.42 25.52
C LEU A 258 23.24 3.08 26.25
N TYR A 259 23.39 1.95 25.54
CA TYR A 259 23.18 0.60 26.08
C TYR A 259 24.47 -0.11 26.49
N GLY A 260 25.63 0.41 26.13
CA GLY A 260 26.92 -0.13 26.43
C GLY A 260 27.51 -1.04 25.33
N PRO A 261 28.87 -1.15 25.34
CA PRO A 261 29.61 -1.91 24.34
C PRO A 261 29.42 -3.43 24.45
N GLU A 262 29.03 -3.93 25.61
CA GLU A 262 28.72 -5.34 25.87
C GLU A 262 27.45 -5.82 25.18
N LYS A 263 26.47 -4.89 24.97
CA LYS A 263 25.22 -5.20 24.31
C LYS A 263 25.27 -4.92 22.80
N ILE A 264 26.02 -3.90 22.38
CA ILE A 264 26.12 -3.46 20.98
C ILE A 264 27.59 -3.38 20.56
N GLY A 265 28.04 -4.32 19.74
CA GLY A 265 29.38 -4.32 19.17
C GLY A 265 29.57 -3.23 18.11
N THR A 266 30.83 -2.88 17.81
CA THR A 266 31.17 -1.81 16.87
C THR A 266 30.75 -2.09 15.42
N HIS A 267 30.72 -3.36 15.02
CA HIS A 267 30.39 -3.80 13.66
C HIS A 267 29.22 -4.81 13.64
N ALA A 268 28.58 -5.04 14.79
CA ALA A 268 27.50 -6.02 14.88
C ALA A 268 26.20 -5.50 14.29
N PRO A 269 25.33 -6.40 13.78
CA PRO A 269 23.94 -6.05 13.45
C PRO A 269 23.22 -5.49 14.68
N LEU A 270 22.27 -4.55 14.44
CA LEU A 270 21.47 -3.95 15.51
C LEU A 270 20.39 -4.92 16.00
N PRO A 271 20.20 -5.07 17.30
CA PRO A 271 19.07 -5.81 17.85
C PRO A 271 17.74 -5.08 17.52
N ALA A 272 16.80 -5.79 16.91
CA ALA A 272 15.56 -5.20 16.35
C ALA A 272 14.69 -4.49 17.39
N HIS A 273 14.69 -4.92 18.66
CA HIS A 273 13.81 -4.43 19.71
C HIS A 273 14.11 -3.01 20.20
N ILE A 274 15.32 -2.49 19.96
CA ILE A 274 15.72 -1.14 20.44
C ILE A 274 15.54 -0.03 19.41
N LEU A 275 14.94 -0.32 18.26
CA LEU A 275 14.81 0.60 17.12
C LEU A 275 13.50 1.40 17.11
N GLY A 276 12.76 1.39 18.21
CA GLY A 276 11.58 2.24 18.39
C GLY A 276 10.30 1.76 17.67
N ASN A 277 10.37 0.64 16.95
CA ASN A 277 9.27 0.05 16.21
C ASN A 277 9.32 -1.49 16.35
N ILE A 278 8.15 -2.13 16.54
CA ILE A 278 8.08 -3.58 16.81
C ILE A 278 8.65 -4.44 15.66
N TRP A 279 8.65 -3.92 14.44
CA TRP A 279 9.24 -4.57 13.26
C TRP A 279 10.59 -3.98 12.86
N ALA A 280 11.02 -2.88 13.50
CA ALA A 280 12.23 -2.12 13.15
C ALA A 280 12.22 -1.54 11.71
N GLN A 281 11.04 -1.31 11.14
CA GLN A 281 10.86 -0.80 9.78
C GLN A 281 10.91 0.73 9.67
N SER A 282 10.85 1.45 10.79
CA SER A 282 11.04 2.89 10.94
C SER A 282 11.74 3.14 12.26
N TRP A 283 12.70 4.07 12.29
CA TRP A 283 13.48 4.41 13.49
C TRP A 283 13.17 5.80 14.02
N THR A 284 12.07 6.40 13.57
CA THR A 284 11.66 7.76 13.97
C THR A 284 11.45 7.92 15.48
N ASN A 285 11.02 6.85 16.15
CA ASN A 285 10.76 6.87 17.60
C ASN A 285 12.02 6.88 18.48
N ILE A 286 13.21 6.79 17.89
CA ILE A 286 14.49 6.93 18.62
C ILE A 286 15.26 8.20 18.21
N ILE A 287 14.63 9.11 17.50
CA ILE A 287 15.26 10.36 17.08
C ILE A 287 15.68 11.19 18.29
N ASP A 288 14.92 11.20 19.39
CA ASP A 288 15.24 11.90 20.62
C ASP A 288 16.64 11.57 21.19
N ILE A 289 17.10 10.35 21.00
CA ILE A 289 18.42 9.86 21.46
C ILE A 289 19.47 9.78 20.35
N THR A 290 19.09 9.96 19.10
CA THR A 290 19.99 9.82 17.94
C THR A 290 20.20 11.09 17.14
N VAL A 291 19.36 12.11 17.32
CA VAL A 291 19.43 13.36 16.55
C VAL A 291 20.84 13.98 16.54
N PRO A 292 21.36 14.43 15.38
CA PRO A 292 22.71 14.97 15.29
C PRO A 292 22.93 16.23 16.13
N TYR A 293 21.96 17.15 16.14
CA TYR A 293 22.03 18.42 16.86
C TYR A 293 20.87 18.55 17.87
N PRO A 294 21.05 18.05 19.12
CA PRO A 294 20.01 18.15 20.14
C PRO A 294 19.65 19.61 20.44
N GLY A 295 18.36 19.88 20.70
CA GLY A 295 17.86 21.22 21.04
C GLY A 295 17.64 22.16 19.84
N LYS A 296 17.90 21.70 18.61
CA LYS A 296 17.48 22.41 17.40
C LYS A 296 16.10 21.93 16.96
N ASN A 297 15.21 22.90 16.73
CA ASN A 297 13.82 22.59 16.35
C ASN A 297 13.74 21.95 14.97
N TYR A 298 12.80 21.00 14.82
CA TYR A 298 12.36 20.54 13.51
C TYR A 298 11.52 21.63 12.84
N LEU A 299 11.49 21.59 11.52
CA LEU A 299 10.53 22.35 10.74
C LEU A 299 9.11 21.85 11.07
N ASP A 300 8.37 22.61 11.85
CA ASP A 300 6.95 22.40 12.10
C ASP A 300 6.26 23.75 12.19
N VAL A 301 5.38 24.03 11.24
CA VAL A 301 4.65 25.27 11.10
C VAL A 301 3.22 25.18 11.67
N THR A 302 2.88 24.11 12.36
CA THR A 302 1.53 23.87 12.91
C THR A 302 1.03 25.05 13.75
N GLN A 303 1.84 25.57 14.66
CA GLN A 303 1.45 26.70 15.50
C GLN A 303 1.24 28.00 14.69
N GLU A 304 2.06 28.21 13.66
CA GLU A 304 1.92 29.38 12.77
C GLU A 304 0.63 29.28 11.96
N MET A 305 0.31 28.13 11.42
CA MET A 305 -0.94 27.88 10.70
C MET A 305 -2.16 28.13 11.57
N GLN A 306 -2.16 27.63 12.82
CA GLN A 306 -3.24 27.83 13.77
C GLN A 306 -3.37 29.31 14.17
N ALA A 307 -2.25 30.01 14.41
CA ALA A 307 -2.24 31.43 14.73
C ALA A 307 -2.73 32.33 13.59
N GLN A 308 -2.50 31.91 12.34
CA GLN A 308 -2.98 32.59 11.13
C GLN A 308 -4.45 32.23 10.80
N GLY A 309 -5.07 31.31 11.56
CA GLY A 309 -6.48 30.94 11.39
C GLY A 309 -6.75 30.02 10.20
N TYR A 310 -5.77 29.21 9.79
CA TYR A 310 -5.97 28.21 8.72
C TYR A 310 -7.15 27.31 9.02
N THR A 311 -7.86 26.91 7.98
CA THR A 311 -8.96 25.96 8.03
C THR A 311 -8.70 24.78 7.10
N PRO A 312 -9.36 23.62 7.28
CA PRO A 312 -9.23 22.49 6.36
C PRO A 312 -9.47 22.88 4.89
N ILE A 313 -10.49 23.69 4.61
CA ILE A 313 -10.80 24.09 3.23
C ILE A 313 -9.69 24.96 2.62
N GLU A 314 -9.06 25.82 3.39
CA GLU A 314 -7.93 26.63 2.94
C GLU A 314 -6.71 25.78 2.64
N MET A 315 -6.44 24.74 3.45
CA MET A 315 -5.35 23.79 3.19
C MET A 315 -5.54 23.05 1.85
N PHE A 316 -6.79 22.66 1.52
CA PHE A 316 -7.10 22.06 0.22
C PHE A 316 -6.97 23.06 -0.94
N ARG A 317 -7.33 24.33 -0.74
CA ARG A 317 -7.15 25.36 -1.77
C ARG A 317 -5.67 25.66 -2.01
N ILE A 318 -4.86 25.72 -0.97
CA ILE A 318 -3.41 25.89 -1.08
C ILE A 318 -2.80 24.73 -1.89
N ALA A 319 -3.25 23.50 -1.65
CA ALA A 319 -2.80 22.36 -2.43
C ALA A 319 -3.25 22.47 -3.90
N GLU A 320 -4.47 22.90 -4.18
CA GLU A 320 -4.93 23.15 -5.56
C GLU A 320 -4.08 24.23 -6.25
N GLU A 321 -3.80 25.34 -5.58
CA GLU A 321 -2.94 26.42 -6.09
C GLU A 321 -1.51 25.92 -6.39
N PHE A 322 -0.96 25.04 -5.55
CA PHE A 322 0.32 24.39 -5.83
C PHE A 322 0.27 23.64 -7.16
N TYR A 323 -0.75 22.80 -7.40
CA TYR A 323 -0.87 22.06 -8.66
C TYR A 323 -1.11 22.96 -9.86
N LEU A 324 -1.88 24.01 -9.71
CA LEU A 324 -2.08 25.02 -10.76
C LEU A 324 -0.77 25.73 -11.12
N SER A 325 0.10 25.99 -10.13
CA SER A 325 1.42 26.57 -10.36
C SER A 325 2.34 25.67 -11.19
N LEU A 326 2.09 24.36 -11.18
CA LEU A 326 2.76 23.35 -12.02
C LEU A 326 2.07 23.13 -13.38
N ASN A 327 1.11 23.98 -13.75
CA ASN A 327 0.29 23.84 -14.95
C ASN A 327 -0.51 22.52 -15.01
N LEU A 328 -0.93 22.02 -13.83
CA LEU A 328 -1.82 20.88 -13.69
C LEU A 328 -3.29 21.35 -13.58
N SER A 329 -4.23 20.41 -13.46
CA SER A 329 -5.66 20.72 -13.52
C SER A 329 -6.20 21.27 -12.21
N ALA A 330 -7.16 22.20 -12.27
CA ALA A 330 -8.01 22.52 -11.12
C ALA A 330 -8.83 21.30 -10.71
N MET A 331 -9.21 21.24 -9.43
CA MET A 331 -10.13 20.22 -8.96
C MET A 331 -11.52 20.40 -9.58
N PRO A 332 -12.14 19.33 -10.11
CA PRO A 332 -13.47 19.43 -10.70
C PRO A 332 -14.54 19.80 -9.66
N PRO A 333 -15.68 20.38 -10.07
CA PRO A 333 -16.75 20.74 -9.15
C PRO A 333 -17.25 19.57 -8.30
N GLU A 334 -17.27 18.35 -8.85
CA GLU A 334 -17.65 17.11 -8.18
C GLU A 334 -16.73 16.80 -7.01
N PHE A 335 -15.43 17.11 -7.14
CA PHE A 335 -14.46 16.98 -6.05
C PHE A 335 -14.85 17.81 -4.83
N TRP A 336 -15.15 19.10 -5.04
CA TRP A 336 -15.51 20.02 -3.95
C TRP A 336 -16.87 19.68 -3.32
N ALA A 337 -17.82 19.20 -4.13
CA ALA A 337 -19.16 18.84 -3.68
C ALA A 337 -19.19 17.49 -2.94
N GLY A 338 -18.35 16.54 -3.35
CA GLY A 338 -18.41 15.15 -2.89
C GLY A 338 -17.35 14.74 -1.87
N SER A 339 -16.23 15.48 -1.76
CA SER A 339 -15.16 15.15 -0.83
C SER A 339 -15.54 15.39 0.63
N ILE A 340 -14.96 14.60 1.55
CA ILE A 340 -15.03 14.82 3.00
C ILE A 340 -13.68 15.33 3.45
N ILE A 341 -13.57 16.64 3.65
CA ILE A 341 -12.33 17.32 3.97
C ILE A 341 -12.14 17.61 5.46
N ALA A 342 -13.16 17.35 6.27
CA ALA A 342 -13.13 17.47 7.73
C ALA A 342 -14.13 16.49 8.34
N ASP A 343 -13.92 16.10 9.60
CA ASP A 343 -14.88 15.26 10.32
C ASP A 343 -16.22 16.00 10.47
N PRO A 344 -17.33 15.47 9.92
CA PRO A 344 -18.65 16.10 10.06
C PRO A 344 -19.23 16.01 11.49
N GLY A 345 -18.69 15.13 12.35
CA GLY A 345 -19.08 14.99 13.76
C GLY A 345 -20.49 14.45 14.03
N ASN A 346 -21.25 14.11 12.99
CA ASN A 346 -22.66 13.68 13.08
C ASN A 346 -22.90 12.22 12.71
N ARG A 347 -21.89 11.49 12.28
CA ARG A 347 -21.94 10.08 11.90
C ARG A 347 -20.57 9.44 12.03
N PRO A 348 -20.48 8.12 12.30
CA PRO A 348 -19.21 7.41 12.31
C PRO A 348 -18.66 7.29 10.89
N LEU A 349 -17.39 7.64 10.71
CA LEU A 349 -16.69 7.49 9.45
C LEU A 349 -15.26 6.99 9.68
N ILE A 350 -14.65 6.42 8.64
CA ILE A 350 -13.24 6.00 8.65
C ILE A 350 -12.41 7.23 8.30
N CYS A 351 -11.73 7.82 9.30
CA CYS A 351 -10.98 9.08 9.17
C CYS A 351 -9.66 8.97 8.41
N GLN A 352 -9.19 7.78 8.05
CA GLN A 352 -7.95 7.63 7.29
C GLN A 352 -8.04 8.41 5.98
N ALA A 353 -7.01 9.23 5.68
CA ALA A 353 -6.91 9.95 4.41
C ALA A 353 -6.88 8.97 3.24
N SER A 354 -7.62 9.28 2.19
CA SER A 354 -7.67 8.46 0.97
C SER A 354 -8.28 9.22 -0.21
N ALA A 355 -7.72 9.00 -1.39
CA ALA A 355 -8.25 9.50 -2.66
C ALA A 355 -9.02 8.42 -3.39
N TRP A 356 -10.10 8.77 -4.05
CA TRP A 356 -11.08 7.88 -4.66
C TRP A 356 -11.37 8.23 -6.12
N ASP A 357 -11.18 7.26 -7.02
CA ASP A 357 -11.67 7.30 -8.39
C ASP A 357 -12.99 6.53 -8.48
N PHE A 358 -14.07 7.21 -8.76
CA PHE A 358 -15.39 6.59 -8.93
C PHE A 358 -15.55 5.87 -10.28
N CYS A 359 -14.49 5.64 -11.01
CA CYS A 359 -14.42 4.94 -12.29
C CYS A 359 -15.17 5.60 -13.46
N ASN A 360 -16.02 6.57 -13.22
CA ASN A 360 -16.90 7.19 -14.22
C ASN A 360 -16.23 8.31 -15.03
N ARG A 361 -14.92 8.54 -14.83
CA ARG A 361 -14.09 9.56 -15.51
C ARG A 361 -14.39 11.01 -15.14
N LEU A 362 -15.28 11.23 -14.16
CA LEU A 362 -15.74 12.56 -13.77
C LEU A 362 -15.66 12.81 -12.27
N ASP A 363 -15.99 11.82 -11.46
CA ASP A 363 -16.13 11.94 -10.01
C ASP A 363 -14.88 11.38 -9.32
N TYR A 364 -14.13 12.27 -8.71
CA TYR A 364 -12.94 11.99 -7.93
C TYR A 364 -13.06 12.70 -6.59
N ARG A 365 -12.74 12.02 -5.49
CA ARG A 365 -12.93 12.57 -4.15
C ARG A 365 -11.77 12.27 -3.23
N ILE A 366 -11.61 13.09 -2.20
CA ILE A 366 -10.76 12.81 -1.03
C ILE A 366 -11.65 12.68 0.20
N LYS A 367 -11.31 11.72 1.06
CA LYS A 367 -11.87 11.59 2.40
C LYS A 367 -10.75 11.74 3.41
N MET A 368 -10.85 12.74 4.30
CA MET A 368 -9.86 13.03 5.33
C MET A 368 -10.50 13.83 6.47
N CYS A 369 -10.27 13.42 7.74
CA CYS A 369 -10.61 14.20 8.92
C CYS A 369 -9.49 15.21 9.22
N THR A 370 -9.34 16.20 8.35
CA THR A 370 -8.21 17.14 8.36
C THR A 370 -8.16 18.00 9.60
N LYS A 371 -7.00 18.06 10.22
CA LYS A 371 -6.68 18.97 11.32
C LYS A 371 -5.69 20.04 10.84
N VAL A 372 -5.73 21.21 11.45
CA VAL A 372 -4.78 22.28 11.11
C VAL A 372 -3.42 21.96 11.72
N THR A 373 -2.63 21.17 10.98
CA THR A 373 -1.26 20.76 11.30
C THR A 373 -0.41 20.72 10.04
N MET A 374 0.90 20.92 10.16
CA MET A 374 1.84 20.77 9.05
C MET A 374 1.75 19.37 8.44
N LYS A 375 1.62 18.34 9.27
CA LYS A 375 1.47 16.95 8.81
C LYS A 375 0.28 16.81 7.86
N ASP A 376 -0.88 17.33 8.26
CA ASP A 376 -2.09 17.21 7.46
C ASP A 376 -2.04 18.09 6.21
N LEU A 377 -1.37 19.25 6.26
CA LEU A 377 -1.11 20.06 5.07
C LEU A 377 -0.33 19.26 4.02
N ILE A 378 0.73 18.57 4.42
CA ILE A 378 1.51 17.69 3.55
C ILE A 378 0.64 16.54 3.03
N THR A 379 -0.15 15.91 3.91
CA THR A 379 -1.06 14.81 3.51
C THR A 379 -2.10 15.27 2.49
N VAL A 380 -2.67 16.46 2.62
CA VAL A 380 -3.61 17.03 1.63
C VAL A 380 -2.96 17.15 0.25
N HIS A 381 -1.70 17.61 0.19
CA HIS A 381 -0.97 17.66 -1.09
C HIS A 381 -0.73 16.25 -1.65
N HIS A 382 -0.37 15.30 -0.80
CA HIS A 382 -0.19 13.90 -1.19
C HIS A 382 -1.47 13.31 -1.79
N GLU A 383 -2.59 13.40 -1.09
CA GLU A 383 -3.88 12.86 -1.56
C GLU A 383 -4.37 13.57 -2.84
N MET A 384 -4.12 14.87 -2.96
CA MET A 384 -4.47 15.61 -4.17
C MET A 384 -3.59 15.22 -5.38
N ALA A 385 -2.37 14.72 -5.17
CA ALA A 385 -1.55 14.15 -6.22
C ALA A 385 -2.23 12.93 -6.86
N HIS A 386 -2.88 12.08 -6.04
CA HIS A 386 -3.66 10.96 -6.57
C HIS A 386 -4.80 11.46 -7.47
N ILE A 387 -5.51 12.53 -7.08
CA ILE A 387 -6.56 13.10 -7.92
C ILE A 387 -5.99 13.64 -9.24
N GLN A 388 -4.85 14.33 -9.22
CA GLN A 388 -4.18 14.80 -10.45
C GLN A 388 -3.84 13.62 -11.37
N TYR A 389 -3.41 12.50 -10.81
CA TYR A 389 -3.11 11.30 -11.59
C TYR A 389 -4.38 10.68 -12.18
N PHE A 390 -5.46 10.58 -11.41
CA PHE A 390 -6.78 10.12 -11.89
C PHE A 390 -7.29 10.96 -13.06
N LEU A 391 -7.19 12.28 -12.96
CA LEU A 391 -7.57 13.21 -14.04
C LEU A 391 -6.77 12.95 -15.33
N ARG A 392 -5.50 12.59 -15.23
CA ARG A 392 -4.62 12.34 -16.38
C ARG A 392 -4.94 11.04 -17.10
N TYR A 393 -5.28 9.98 -16.38
CA TYR A 393 -5.61 8.70 -17.01
C TYR A 393 -7.09 8.53 -17.38
N SER A 394 -7.96 9.49 -17.07
CA SER A 394 -9.42 9.40 -17.26
C SER A 394 -9.85 9.01 -18.67
N GLY A 395 -9.08 9.38 -19.69
CA GLY A 395 -9.33 9.05 -21.11
C GLY A 395 -8.92 7.64 -21.53
N LEU A 396 -8.16 6.92 -20.69
CA LEU A 396 -7.66 5.59 -21.03
C LEU A 396 -8.73 4.50 -20.88
N ALA A 397 -8.46 3.33 -21.45
CA ALA A 397 -9.24 2.13 -21.19
C ALA A 397 -9.14 1.77 -19.70
N ARG A 398 -10.20 1.14 -19.16
CA ARG A 398 -10.32 0.86 -17.73
C ARG A 398 -9.13 0.09 -17.16
N GLU A 399 -8.60 -0.87 -17.92
CA GLU A 399 -7.45 -1.69 -17.51
C GLU A 399 -6.16 -0.86 -17.30
N PHE A 400 -6.13 0.37 -17.83
CA PHE A 400 -5.01 1.31 -17.73
C PHE A 400 -5.31 2.50 -16.82
N ARG A 401 -6.51 2.55 -16.21
CA ARG A 401 -6.86 3.58 -15.22
C ARG A 401 -6.41 3.14 -13.83
N ASP A 402 -5.10 3.03 -13.70
CA ASP A 402 -4.38 2.73 -12.46
C ASP A 402 -2.98 3.35 -12.56
N GLY A 403 -2.15 3.19 -11.54
CA GLY A 403 -0.73 3.58 -11.61
C GLY A 403 0.01 2.86 -12.74
N ALA A 404 1.05 3.49 -13.29
CA ALA A 404 1.92 2.86 -14.29
C ALA A 404 2.55 1.54 -13.79
N ASN A 405 2.69 1.42 -12.49
CA ASN A 405 2.91 0.19 -11.73
C ASN A 405 2.26 0.33 -10.33
N PRO A 406 2.20 -0.74 -9.52
CA PRO A 406 1.50 -0.70 -8.23
C PRO A 406 2.00 0.34 -7.21
N GLY A 407 3.25 0.81 -7.31
CA GLY A 407 3.82 1.84 -6.44
C GLY A 407 3.72 3.25 -7.00
N PHE A 408 3.40 3.41 -8.27
CA PHE A 408 3.53 4.70 -8.94
C PHE A 408 2.59 5.79 -8.40
N HIS A 409 1.39 5.41 -7.98
CA HIS A 409 0.46 6.34 -7.34
C HIS A 409 1.04 6.98 -6.08
N GLU A 410 1.59 6.15 -5.19
CA GLU A 410 2.23 6.61 -3.94
C GLU A 410 3.47 7.47 -4.24
N THR A 411 4.26 7.07 -5.25
CA THR A 411 5.46 7.80 -5.65
C THR A 411 5.17 9.26 -6.02
N VAL A 412 4.12 9.50 -6.79
CA VAL A 412 3.72 10.87 -7.17
C VAL A 412 3.29 11.68 -5.94
N GLY A 413 2.50 11.07 -5.04
CA GLY A 413 2.08 11.68 -3.79
C GLY A 413 3.27 12.06 -2.89
N GLU A 414 4.22 11.14 -2.71
CA GLU A 414 5.41 11.37 -1.89
C GLU A 414 6.38 12.39 -2.51
N ALA A 415 6.54 12.39 -3.83
CA ALA A 415 7.35 13.41 -4.51
C ALA A 415 6.86 14.82 -4.22
N VAL A 416 5.54 15.01 -4.28
CA VAL A 416 4.90 16.27 -3.93
C VAL A 416 5.04 16.55 -2.43
N ALA A 417 4.78 15.57 -1.56
CA ALA A 417 4.93 15.70 -0.11
C ALA A 417 6.35 16.19 0.28
N LEU A 418 7.39 15.61 -0.30
CA LEU A 418 8.78 16.04 -0.09
C LEU A 418 9.03 17.46 -0.62
N SER A 419 8.44 17.84 -1.74
CA SER A 419 8.60 19.18 -2.32
C SER A 419 7.96 20.26 -1.47
N VAL A 420 6.75 20.03 -0.97
CA VAL A 420 6.00 21.02 -0.17
C VAL A 420 6.45 21.11 1.29
N ALA A 421 7.09 20.08 1.81
CA ALA A 421 7.64 20.05 3.17
C ALA A 421 8.96 20.83 3.31
N THR A 422 9.38 21.58 2.32
CA THR A 422 10.63 22.36 2.37
C THR A 422 10.43 23.73 3.00
N PRO A 423 11.43 24.27 3.76
CA PRO A 423 11.37 25.63 4.28
C PRO A 423 11.07 26.66 3.20
N ARG A 424 11.70 26.50 2.03
CA ARG A 424 11.53 27.40 0.88
C ARG A 424 10.08 27.46 0.39
N HIS A 425 9.42 26.32 0.27
CA HIS A 425 8.00 26.28 -0.14
C HIS A 425 7.11 26.90 0.94
N LEU A 426 7.30 26.53 2.21
CA LEU A 426 6.49 27.04 3.32
C LEU A 426 6.60 28.57 3.45
N GLN A 427 7.76 29.16 3.15
CA GLN A 427 7.94 30.61 3.10
C GLN A 427 7.10 31.28 2.02
N THR A 428 6.86 30.64 0.88
CA THR A 428 5.96 31.17 -0.16
C THR A 428 4.51 31.27 0.34
N LEU A 429 4.16 30.47 1.35
CA LEU A 429 2.87 30.47 2.04
C LEU A 429 2.83 31.42 3.26
N GLY A 430 3.91 32.15 3.51
CA GLY A 430 4.04 33.00 4.71
C GLY A 430 4.25 32.22 6.01
N LEU A 431 4.70 30.95 5.89
CA LEU A 431 4.96 30.04 7.01
C LEU A 431 6.45 29.78 7.15
N GLY A 432 6.90 29.34 8.34
CA GLY A 432 8.28 28.88 8.54
C GLY A 432 9.35 29.98 8.48
N THR A 433 8.98 31.25 8.68
CA THR A 433 9.91 32.39 8.58
C THR A 433 11.07 32.34 9.59
N LYS A 434 10.93 31.56 10.65
CA LYS A 434 11.94 31.36 11.71
C LYS A 434 13.01 30.31 11.36
N PHE A 435 12.83 29.56 10.27
CA PHE A 435 13.71 28.45 9.87
C PHE A 435 14.66 28.80 8.72
N ILE A 436 14.92 30.10 8.51
CA ILE A 436 15.78 30.57 7.42
C ILE A 436 17.25 30.31 7.77
N ASP A 437 17.97 29.63 6.86
CA ASP A 437 19.43 29.43 6.87
C ASP A 437 20.03 28.85 8.15
N GLU A 438 19.40 27.80 8.74
CA GLU A 438 19.99 27.06 9.84
C GLU A 438 20.45 25.64 9.43
N PRO A 439 21.71 25.46 8.95
CA PRO A 439 22.19 24.16 8.42
C PRO A 439 22.04 22.99 9.40
N THR A 440 22.07 23.25 10.72
CA THR A 440 21.92 22.21 11.73
C THR A 440 20.47 21.72 11.85
N ALA A 441 19.50 22.60 11.63
CA ALA A 441 18.08 22.22 11.57
C ALA A 441 17.78 21.42 10.31
N ASP A 442 18.38 21.81 9.17
CA ASP A 442 18.27 21.07 7.91
C ASP A 442 18.82 19.65 8.03
N ILE A 443 20.00 19.49 8.67
CA ILE A 443 20.57 18.16 8.91
C ILE A 443 19.65 17.33 9.81
N ASN A 444 19.08 17.89 10.86
CA ASN A 444 18.12 17.19 11.72
C ASN A 444 16.86 16.76 10.94
N TYR A 445 16.37 17.63 10.05
CA TYR A 445 15.23 17.31 9.18
C TYR A 445 15.55 16.17 8.21
N LEU A 446 16.67 16.25 7.47
CA LEU A 446 17.12 15.19 6.58
C LEU A 446 17.39 13.88 7.31
N PHE A 447 17.94 13.96 8.53
CA PHE A 447 18.11 12.80 9.38
C PHE A 447 16.77 12.17 9.77
N SER A 448 15.77 12.97 10.10
CA SER A 448 14.42 12.45 10.41
C SER A 448 13.77 11.79 9.21
N LEU A 449 13.93 12.33 8.01
CA LEU A 449 13.49 11.70 6.77
C LEU A 449 14.22 10.37 6.54
N ALA A 450 15.52 10.32 6.75
CA ALA A 450 16.29 9.08 6.59
C ALA A 450 15.85 8.00 7.60
N MET A 451 15.55 8.37 8.84
CA MET A 451 15.06 7.45 9.88
C MET A 451 13.68 6.85 9.56
N ASP A 452 12.94 7.44 8.65
CA ASP A 452 11.64 6.95 8.15
C ASP A 452 11.78 6.33 6.76
N LYS A 453 12.15 7.14 5.77
CA LYS A 453 12.10 6.80 4.34
C LYS A 453 13.25 5.91 3.85
N LEU A 454 14.46 6.09 4.39
CA LEU A 454 15.61 5.27 4.00
C LEU A 454 15.61 3.90 4.67
N VAL A 455 15.22 3.86 5.96
CA VAL A 455 15.23 2.64 6.78
C VAL A 455 14.24 1.58 6.29
N ILE A 456 13.11 2.00 5.74
CA ILE A 456 12.08 1.07 5.26
C ILE A 456 12.49 0.29 4.00
N LEU A 457 13.44 0.82 3.20
CA LEU A 457 13.84 0.21 1.93
C LEU A 457 14.41 -1.20 2.10
N PRO A 458 15.49 -1.42 2.89
CA PRO A 458 16.03 -2.76 3.07
C PRO A 458 15.06 -3.71 3.77
N PHE A 459 14.20 -3.22 4.66
CA PHE A 459 13.15 -4.01 5.28
C PHE A 459 12.14 -4.53 4.23
N SER A 460 11.71 -3.65 3.32
CA SER A 460 10.75 -4.00 2.25
C SER A 460 11.34 -5.02 1.28
N ILE A 461 12.59 -4.83 0.88
CA ILE A 461 13.30 -5.75 -0.02
C ILE A 461 13.45 -7.12 0.65
N ALA A 462 13.91 -7.17 1.91
CA ALA A 462 14.07 -8.42 2.63
C ALA A 462 12.75 -9.19 2.75
N MET A 463 11.65 -8.48 3.07
CA MET A 463 10.33 -9.08 3.22
C MET A 463 9.77 -9.65 1.91
N GLU A 464 9.90 -8.92 0.79
CA GLU A 464 9.40 -9.42 -0.50
C GLU A 464 10.28 -10.55 -1.04
N ARG A 465 11.60 -10.47 -0.90
CA ARG A 465 12.48 -11.58 -1.28
C ARG A 465 12.16 -12.84 -0.52
N TRP A 466 11.95 -12.73 0.79
CA TRP A 466 11.52 -13.86 1.61
C TRP A 466 10.25 -14.52 1.06
N ARG A 467 9.24 -13.75 0.66
CA ARG A 467 8.00 -14.30 0.09
C ARG A 467 8.21 -14.90 -1.30
N TRP A 468 8.96 -14.21 -2.17
CA TRP A 468 9.23 -14.72 -3.51
C TRP A 468 10.02 -16.03 -3.48
N ASP A 469 11.01 -16.15 -2.59
CA ASP A 469 11.79 -17.38 -2.43
C ASP A 469 10.91 -18.56 -1.97
N ILE A 470 9.94 -18.30 -1.09
CA ILE A 470 8.96 -19.29 -0.65
C ILE A 470 8.01 -19.69 -1.78
N PHE A 471 7.46 -18.74 -2.50
CA PHE A 471 6.53 -19.04 -3.61
C PHE A 471 7.21 -19.83 -4.73
N ARG A 472 8.49 -19.62 -4.98
CA ARG A 472 9.31 -20.39 -5.92
C ARG A 472 9.73 -21.75 -5.40
N GLY A 473 9.49 -22.03 -4.12
CA GLY A 473 9.90 -23.28 -3.50
C GLY A 473 11.40 -23.38 -3.19
N TYR A 474 12.15 -22.27 -3.22
CA TYR A 474 13.56 -22.24 -2.83
C TYR A 474 13.74 -22.45 -1.33
N ILE A 475 12.73 -22.06 -0.55
CA ILE A 475 12.66 -22.15 0.90
C ILE A 475 11.40 -22.89 1.30
N THR A 476 11.56 -23.90 2.14
CA THR A 476 10.45 -24.69 2.68
C THR A 476 10.07 -24.21 4.09
N LYS A 477 8.98 -24.74 4.63
CA LYS A 477 8.45 -24.38 5.95
C LYS A 477 9.48 -24.58 7.07
N GLU A 478 10.41 -25.52 6.91
CA GLU A 478 11.46 -25.88 7.86
C GLU A 478 12.55 -24.79 7.97
N ASP A 479 12.60 -23.84 7.03
CA ASP A 479 13.60 -22.78 6.97
C ASP A 479 13.00 -21.36 6.96
N TYR A 480 11.70 -21.20 7.14
CA TYR A 480 11.01 -19.91 7.03
C TYR A 480 11.60 -18.84 7.94
N ASN A 481 11.82 -19.17 9.21
CA ASN A 481 12.27 -18.21 10.21
C ASN A 481 13.76 -17.88 10.08
N CYS A 482 14.61 -18.88 9.84
CA CYS A 482 16.05 -18.69 9.62
C CYS A 482 16.32 -17.86 8.36
N HIS A 483 15.58 -18.14 7.27
CA HIS A 483 15.72 -17.38 6.03
C HIS A 483 15.29 -15.90 6.20
N TRP A 484 14.18 -15.67 6.94
CA TRP A 484 13.76 -14.33 7.31
C TRP A 484 14.86 -13.55 8.01
N HIS A 485 15.45 -14.10 9.06
CA HIS A 485 16.50 -13.41 9.83
C HIS A 485 17.78 -13.21 9.03
N ARG A 486 18.14 -14.16 8.16
CA ARG A 486 19.28 -14.00 7.24
C ARG A 486 19.08 -12.80 6.30
N LEU A 487 17.89 -12.66 5.70
CA LEU A 487 17.59 -11.53 4.84
C LEU A 487 17.54 -10.20 5.61
N MET A 488 16.96 -10.19 6.81
CA MET A 488 16.94 -8.99 7.66
C MET A 488 18.36 -8.56 8.07
N GLU A 489 19.25 -9.50 8.35
CA GLU A 489 20.65 -9.18 8.63
C GLU A 489 21.37 -8.69 7.38
N GLN A 490 21.19 -9.38 6.25
CA GLN A 490 21.84 -9.05 4.97
C GLN A 490 21.47 -7.67 4.45
N TYR A 491 20.17 -7.33 4.43
CA TYR A 491 19.70 -6.06 3.85
C TYR A 491 19.64 -4.94 4.89
N ALA A 492 19.08 -5.20 6.05
CA ALA A 492 18.81 -4.18 7.05
C ALA A 492 19.84 -4.12 8.19
N GLY A 493 20.80 -5.04 8.25
CA GLY A 493 21.77 -5.09 9.34
C GLY A 493 21.13 -5.29 10.72
N ILE A 494 20.01 -6.00 10.80
CA ILE A 494 19.19 -6.17 11.99
C ILE A 494 19.15 -7.64 12.39
N LYS A 495 19.30 -7.91 13.70
CA LYS A 495 19.21 -9.26 14.27
C LYS A 495 18.10 -9.37 15.31
N PRO A 496 17.56 -10.57 15.56
CA PRO A 496 16.66 -10.78 16.69
C PRO A 496 17.38 -10.55 18.03
N PRO A 497 16.69 -10.06 19.06
CA PRO A 497 17.28 -9.83 20.38
C PRO A 497 17.49 -11.10 21.20
N VAL A 498 16.83 -12.19 20.83
CA VAL A 498 16.88 -13.50 21.49
C VAL A 498 17.10 -14.58 20.45
N LEU A 499 17.59 -15.75 20.91
CA LEU A 499 17.71 -16.91 20.04
C LEU A 499 16.35 -17.27 19.43
N ARG A 500 16.36 -17.49 18.12
CA ARG A 500 15.18 -17.93 17.36
C ARG A 500 15.46 -19.26 16.69
N THR A 501 14.43 -20.06 16.57
CA THR A 501 14.45 -21.38 15.93
C THR A 501 13.36 -21.47 14.85
N GLU A 502 13.25 -22.62 14.19
CA GLU A 502 12.17 -22.88 13.25
C GLU A 502 10.82 -23.20 13.91
N ASP A 503 10.76 -23.34 15.24
CA ASP A 503 9.48 -23.34 15.97
C ASP A 503 8.83 -21.95 15.96
N ASP A 504 9.62 -20.91 15.76
CA ASP A 504 9.17 -19.53 15.62
C ASP A 504 8.68 -19.23 14.19
N PHE A 505 7.89 -18.15 14.05
CA PHE A 505 7.49 -17.63 12.75
C PHE A 505 7.36 -16.10 12.83
N ASP A 506 8.50 -15.43 12.94
CA ASP A 506 8.58 -13.99 13.15
C ASP A 506 8.00 -13.14 12.00
N PRO A 507 8.13 -13.53 10.71
CA PRO A 507 7.47 -12.81 9.63
C PRO A 507 5.96 -12.70 9.81
N GLY A 508 5.29 -13.72 10.36
CA GLY A 508 3.85 -13.71 10.63
C GLY A 508 3.38 -12.65 11.63
N ALA A 509 4.31 -12.06 12.40
CA ALA A 509 4.03 -10.94 13.29
C ALA A 509 3.89 -9.58 12.57
N LYS A 510 4.06 -9.54 11.25
CA LYS A 510 3.85 -8.36 10.39
C LYS A 510 2.55 -8.51 9.60
N TYR A 511 1.61 -7.58 9.80
CA TYR A 511 0.24 -7.61 9.23
C TYR A 511 0.15 -8.07 7.77
N HIS A 512 1.06 -7.64 6.90
CA HIS A 512 1.05 -7.95 5.47
C HIS A 512 1.27 -9.44 5.16
N ILE A 513 1.81 -10.21 6.10
CA ILE A 513 2.00 -11.66 5.94
C ILE A 513 0.66 -12.38 6.13
N PRO A 514 -0.05 -12.27 7.28
CA PRO A 514 -1.36 -12.88 7.45
C PRO A 514 -2.42 -12.31 6.50
N ALA A 515 -2.34 -11.03 6.15
CA ALA A 515 -3.26 -10.39 5.22
C ALA A 515 -2.97 -10.72 3.73
N ASN A 516 -1.88 -11.42 3.43
CA ASN A 516 -1.46 -11.77 2.07
C ASN A 516 -1.32 -10.56 1.12
N ILE A 517 -0.80 -9.43 1.63
CA ILE A 517 -0.66 -8.20 0.88
C ILE A 517 0.80 -8.03 0.43
N PRO A 518 1.09 -7.85 -0.87
CA PRO A 518 2.43 -7.50 -1.34
C PRO A 518 2.94 -6.25 -0.64
N TYR A 519 4.22 -6.23 -0.21
CA TYR A 519 4.75 -5.15 0.63
C TYR A 519 5.47 -4.08 -0.18
N ILE A 520 6.11 -4.44 -1.27
CA ILE A 520 6.88 -3.49 -2.11
C ILE A 520 6.00 -2.41 -2.76
N ARG A 521 4.66 -2.59 -2.74
CA ARG A 521 3.63 -1.67 -3.23
C ARG A 521 2.76 -1.05 -2.14
N VAL A 522 3.20 -1.00 -0.88
CA VAL A 522 2.35 -0.67 0.26
C VAL A 522 1.68 0.69 0.09
N LYS A 523 0.36 0.68 0.06
CA LYS A 523 -0.51 1.85 0.18
C LYS A 523 -0.62 2.25 1.65
N GLY A 524 -0.32 3.51 1.93
CA GLY A 524 -0.70 4.18 3.17
C GLY A 524 0.15 3.87 4.41
N ASN A 525 0.74 4.89 4.99
CA ASN A 525 1.45 4.98 6.29
C ASN A 525 2.79 4.25 6.45
N ALA A 526 3.28 3.52 5.44
CA ALA A 526 4.63 2.95 5.47
C ALA A 526 5.26 3.15 4.10
N HIS A 527 5.92 4.23 3.94
CA HIS A 527 6.48 4.81 2.73
C HIS A 527 7.55 3.94 2.03
N CYS A 528 7.34 3.55 0.80
CA CYS A 528 8.02 4.01 -0.40
C CYS A 528 9.46 3.55 -0.61
N ALA A 529 9.71 2.21 -0.67
CA ALA A 529 10.91 1.70 -1.36
C ALA A 529 10.90 2.05 -2.86
N GLU A 530 9.69 2.25 -3.44
CA GLU A 530 9.50 2.54 -4.86
C GLU A 530 9.66 4.02 -5.22
N ASP A 531 9.42 4.96 -4.29
CA ASP A 531 9.53 6.39 -4.54
C ASP A 531 10.95 6.81 -4.96
N VAL A 532 11.95 6.19 -4.35
CA VAL A 532 13.36 6.43 -4.69
C VAL A 532 13.70 5.91 -6.09
N ARG A 533 13.05 4.83 -6.55
CA ARG A 533 13.26 4.27 -7.89
C ARG A 533 12.84 5.18 -9.01
N VAL A 534 11.66 5.76 -8.91
CA VAL A 534 11.12 6.66 -9.93
C VAL A 534 11.98 7.90 -10.04
N PHE A 535 12.45 8.43 -8.91
CA PHE A 535 13.38 9.56 -8.90
C PHE A 535 14.75 9.26 -9.53
N ILE A 536 15.25 8.04 -9.37
CA ILE A 536 16.60 7.70 -9.84
C ILE A 536 16.59 7.17 -11.28
N LYS A 537 15.60 6.34 -11.67
CA LYS A 537 15.57 5.73 -13.03
C LYS A 537 14.83 6.53 -14.10
N PHE A 538 13.98 7.49 -13.75
CA PHE A 538 13.17 8.25 -14.70
C PHE A 538 13.33 9.77 -14.61
N PRO A 539 14.54 10.33 -14.69
CA PRO A 539 14.70 11.78 -14.90
C PRO A 539 14.06 12.25 -16.21
N SER A 540 13.79 11.31 -17.15
CA SER A 540 13.23 11.57 -18.49
C SER A 540 11.71 11.39 -18.59
N CYS A 541 11.00 10.92 -17.56
CA CYS A 541 9.53 10.86 -17.57
C CYS A 541 8.85 12.24 -17.53
N LEU A 542 9.64 13.32 -17.41
CA LEU A 542 9.19 14.70 -17.64
C LEU A 542 9.23 15.08 -19.14
N ASP A 543 9.74 14.21 -20.01
CA ASP A 543 9.70 14.43 -21.45
C ASP A 543 8.37 13.93 -22.01
N SER A 544 7.48 14.87 -22.28
CA SER A 544 6.08 14.74 -22.68
C SER A 544 5.82 13.99 -24.00
N ARG A 545 6.78 13.21 -24.52
CA ARG A 545 6.67 12.54 -25.83
C ARG A 545 6.39 11.04 -25.79
N LEU A 546 6.22 10.43 -24.62
CA LEU A 546 6.06 8.97 -24.52
C LEU A 546 4.67 8.50 -24.05
N TYR A 547 3.71 9.42 -23.85
CA TYR A 547 2.33 9.08 -23.44
C TYR A 547 1.29 9.95 -24.18
N LEU A 548 1.31 9.92 -25.49
CA LEU A 548 0.17 10.17 -26.38
C LEU A 548 -0.15 8.91 -27.15
#